data_b8e87a30610838fbe8321475c8f20200
#
_entry.id   b8e87a30610838fbe8321475c8f20200
#
_cell.length_a   1.000
_cell.length_b   1.000
_cell.length_c   1.000
_cell.angle_alpha   90.00
_cell.angle_beta   90.00
_cell.angle_gamma   90.00
#
_symmetry.space_group_name_H-M   'P 1'
#
loop_
_entity.id
_entity.type
_entity.pdbx_description
1 polymer ?
#
loop_
_entity_poly.entity_id
_entity_poly.type
_entity_poly.pdbx_seq_one_letter_code
_entity_poly.pdbx_strand_id
1 'polypeptide(L)'
;MAQTAASLAGEVSAGSRQGDFAFLLQVCRPGLWTTTALFYLMPLGHSINFSSARFWVGLTYMLIPLGFVLYGVNDIFDVEADRLNPRKGTFLFGSLGRREQLAALRWQIVALQIPFVAVFLVWIGAQALLWFGVLLAAVALYNAPRIGFKTLPPFDVLMQASYLLVFVLSSWVNGVPQLPWQTFAFGALFAMHSHLFGEVMDIVPDREAGRTTTAVQIGAVRTKLLMAVFLSAEVALITRYFHNRVIGSFLAAGALWFVADALWLWRNKPYSRTVMTLFMWMWNAAAVLLIVWDYMQGTLTRSARLVL
;
A
#
# COMPACT_ATOMS: atom_id res chain seq x y z
N MET A 1 14.00 -8.85 42.61
CA MET A 1 12.93 -8.29 41.75
C MET A 1 13.15 -6.85 41.29
N ALA A 2 13.73 -5.95 42.11
CA ALA A 2 13.99 -4.56 41.69
C ALA A 2 15.11 -4.38 40.65
N GLN A 3 16.12 -5.26 40.63
CA GLN A 3 17.21 -5.22 39.66
C GLN A 3 16.81 -5.66 38.24
N THR A 4 15.82 -6.53 38.09
CA THR A 4 15.29 -6.96 36.80
C THR A 4 14.46 -5.88 36.10
N ALA A 5 13.75 -5.06 36.88
CA ALA A 5 12.97 -3.94 36.35
C ALA A 5 13.85 -2.79 35.84
N ALA A 6 14.98 -2.53 36.51
CA ALA A 6 15.95 -1.51 36.10
C ALA A 6 16.72 -1.93 34.82
N SER A 7 17.02 -3.24 34.66
CA SER A 7 17.62 -3.79 33.43
C SER A 7 16.68 -3.66 32.23
N LEU A 8 15.42 -4.00 32.38
CA LEU A 8 14.42 -3.85 31.31
C LEU A 8 14.14 -2.39 30.95
N ALA A 9 14.18 -1.48 31.92
CA ALA A 9 14.06 -0.04 31.65
C ALA A 9 15.30 0.53 30.93
N GLY A 10 16.50 -0.04 31.17
CA GLY A 10 17.73 0.33 30.48
C GLY A 10 17.77 -0.15 29.03
N GLU A 11 17.24 -1.33 28.74
CA GLU A 11 17.19 -1.88 27.36
C GLU A 11 16.17 -1.17 26.48
N VAL A 12 15.06 -0.68 27.03
CA VAL A 12 14.08 0.17 26.32
C VAL A 12 14.66 1.55 25.96
N SER A 13 15.68 2.02 26.70
CA SER A 13 16.37 3.29 26.44
C SER A 13 17.47 3.21 25.37
N ALA A 14 17.91 2.02 24.97
CA ALA A 14 18.97 1.80 23.99
C ALA A 14 18.46 1.63 22.55
N GLY A 15 17.15 1.78 22.30
CA GLY A 15 16.61 1.91 20.94
C GLY A 15 17.28 3.11 20.27
N SER A 16 18.14 2.87 19.28
CA SER A 16 18.90 3.87 18.53
C SER A 16 18.07 5.12 18.30
N ARG A 17 18.55 6.30 18.70
CA ARG A 17 17.91 7.59 18.40
C ARG A 17 17.89 7.72 16.88
N GLN A 18 16.81 7.26 16.26
CA GLN A 18 16.58 7.41 14.85
C GLN A 18 16.57 8.91 14.54
N GLY A 19 17.43 9.35 13.61
CA GLY A 19 17.45 10.74 13.17
C GLY A 19 16.11 11.13 12.55
N ASP A 20 15.72 12.39 12.66
CA ASP A 20 14.43 12.87 12.15
C ASP A 20 14.26 12.62 10.65
N PHE A 21 15.35 12.74 9.88
CA PHE A 21 15.32 12.44 8.44
C PHE A 21 14.99 10.96 8.15
N ALA A 22 15.60 10.02 8.87
CA ALA A 22 15.32 8.60 8.70
C ALA A 22 13.87 8.27 9.09
N PHE A 23 13.33 8.90 10.14
CA PHE A 23 11.93 8.80 10.52
C PHE A 23 11.00 9.27 9.38
N LEU A 24 11.23 10.48 8.84
CA LEU A 24 10.40 11.02 7.75
C LEU A 24 10.45 10.16 6.50
N LEU A 25 11.63 9.60 6.17
CA LEU A 25 11.75 8.70 5.05
C LEU A 25 10.99 7.38 5.29
N GLN A 26 11.00 6.85 6.52
CA GLN A 26 10.21 5.66 6.86
C GLN A 26 8.70 5.91 6.85
N VAL A 27 8.24 7.12 7.16
CA VAL A 27 6.82 7.52 7.03
C VAL A 27 6.33 7.30 5.60
N CYS A 28 7.15 7.62 4.58
CA CYS A 28 6.78 7.40 3.17
C CYS A 28 6.74 5.92 2.76
N ARG A 29 7.14 5.00 3.64
CA ARG A 29 7.22 3.55 3.39
C ARG A 29 7.93 3.20 2.08
N PRO A 30 9.25 3.41 1.95
CA PRO A 30 10.01 3.11 0.73
C PRO A 30 9.83 1.67 0.24
N GLY A 31 9.55 0.72 1.14
CA GLY A 31 9.20 -0.66 0.80
C GLY A 31 7.96 -0.82 -0.09
N LEU A 32 7.12 0.23 -0.24
CA LEU A 32 5.94 0.23 -1.09
C LEU A 32 6.08 1.15 -2.31
N TRP A 33 7.22 1.82 -2.49
CA TRP A 33 7.39 2.76 -3.60
C TRP A 33 7.28 2.11 -4.97
N THR A 34 7.75 0.89 -5.14
CA THR A 34 7.63 0.17 -6.42
C THR A 34 6.17 -0.09 -6.78
N THR A 35 5.34 -0.45 -5.80
CA THR A 35 3.90 -0.64 -6.01
C THR A 35 3.20 0.67 -6.32
N THR A 36 3.53 1.74 -5.60
CA THR A 36 2.98 3.08 -5.87
C THR A 36 3.41 3.58 -7.25
N ALA A 37 4.69 3.37 -7.62
CA ALA A 37 5.20 3.69 -8.94
C ALA A 37 4.49 2.87 -10.03
N LEU A 38 4.25 1.56 -9.82
CA LEU A 38 3.49 0.72 -10.73
C LEU A 38 2.11 1.33 -11.00
N PHE A 39 1.38 1.72 -9.96
CA PHE A 39 0.06 2.34 -10.11
C PHE A 39 0.13 3.68 -10.83
N TYR A 40 1.14 4.51 -10.54
CA TYR A 40 1.33 5.79 -11.22
C TYR A 40 1.69 5.61 -12.70
N LEU A 41 2.51 4.63 -13.04
CA LEU A 41 2.99 4.39 -14.41
C LEU A 41 1.96 3.66 -15.28
N MET A 42 1.07 2.88 -14.68
CA MET A 42 0.11 2.05 -15.41
C MET A 42 -0.76 2.83 -16.42
N PRO A 43 -1.32 4.03 -16.12
CA PRO A 43 -2.06 4.81 -17.11
C PRO A 43 -1.20 5.29 -18.29
N LEU A 44 0.11 5.40 -18.09
CA LEU A 44 1.04 5.93 -19.11
C LEU A 44 1.45 4.86 -20.13
N GLY A 45 1.56 3.60 -19.71
CA GLY A 45 1.98 2.49 -20.58
C GLY A 45 3.26 2.83 -21.36
N HIS A 46 3.19 2.76 -22.70
CA HIS A 46 4.33 3.15 -23.57
C HIS A 46 4.54 4.67 -23.69
N SER A 47 3.59 5.49 -23.19
CA SER A 47 3.56 6.92 -23.43
C SER A 47 4.27 7.72 -22.35
N ILE A 48 5.24 7.14 -21.65
CA ILE A 48 6.00 7.84 -20.62
C ILE A 48 6.84 8.93 -21.27
N ASN A 49 6.59 10.19 -20.87
CA ASN A 49 7.39 11.32 -21.31
C ASN A 49 8.35 11.77 -20.20
N PHE A 50 9.56 11.25 -20.23
CA PHE A 50 10.60 11.57 -19.26
C PHE A 50 11.07 13.02 -19.30
N SER A 51 10.78 13.80 -20.37
CA SER A 51 11.09 15.23 -20.46
C SER A 51 10.02 16.11 -19.82
N SER A 52 8.89 15.54 -19.42
CA SER A 52 7.76 16.28 -18.85
C SER A 52 7.95 16.55 -17.35
N ALA A 53 7.89 17.82 -16.95
CA ALA A 53 7.83 18.19 -15.53
C ALA A 53 6.60 17.59 -14.83
N ARG A 54 5.46 17.46 -15.55
CA ARG A 54 4.23 16.86 -15.00
C ARG A 54 4.48 15.42 -14.56
N PHE A 55 5.22 14.65 -15.37
CA PHE A 55 5.59 13.27 -15.04
C PHE A 55 6.39 13.20 -13.72
N TRP A 56 7.47 13.99 -13.61
CA TRP A 56 8.35 13.92 -12.45
C TRP A 56 7.71 14.46 -11.17
N VAL A 57 6.99 15.57 -11.26
CA VAL A 57 6.28 16.16 -10.12
C VAL A 57 5.17 15.21 -9.65
N GLY A 58 4.41 14.61 -10.59
CA GLY A 58 3.38 13.63 -10.27
C GLY A 58 3.97 12.39 -9.61
N LEU A 59 5.05 11.81 -10.16
CA LEU A 59 5.72 10.66 -9.56
C LEU A 59 6.28 10.96 -8.17
N THR A 60 6.94 12.12 -8.01
CA THR A 60 7.46 12.56 -6.70
C THR A 60 6.33 12.68 -5.67
N TYR A 61 5.19 13.29 -6.09
CA TYR A 61 4.02 13.40 -5.24
C TYR A 61 3.53 12.02 -4.77
N MET A 62 3.43 11.07 -5.67
CA MET A 62 2.95 9.73 -5.34
C MET A 62 3.88 8.98 -4.37
N LEU A 63 5.19 9.12 -4.55
CA LEU A 63 6.16 8.39 -3.72
C LEU A 63 6.34 9.01 -2.33
N ILE A 64 6.28 10.34 -2.20
CA ILE A 64 6.63 11.02 -0.95
C ILE A 64 5.40 11.71 -0.33
N PRO A 65 4.83 12.81 -0.87
CA PRO A 65 3.74 13.53 -0.20
C PRO A 65 2.48 12.69 0.02
N LEU A 66 2.10 11.84 -0.93
CA LEU A 66 0.97 10.93 -0.76
C LEU A 66 1.25 9.92 0.37
N GLY A 67 2.47 9.40 0.47
CA GLY A 67 2.88 8.52 1.57
C GLY A 67 2.70 9.17 2.94
N PHE A 68 3.02 10.47 3.07
CA PHE A 68 2.77 11.23 4.29
C PHE A 68 1.28 11.30 4.64
N VAL A 69 0.40 11.47 3.66
CA VAL A 69 -1.04 11.49 3.90
C VAL A 69 -1.56 10.10 4.27
N LEU A 70 -1.21 9.07 3.50
CA LEU A 70 -1.74 7.72 3.71
C LEU A 70 -1.17 7.07 4.98
N TYR A 71 0.14 7.06 5.09
CA TYR A 71 0.84 6.31 6.14
C TYR A 71 1.16 7.18 7.34
N GLY A 72 1.51 8.46 7.13
CA GLY A 72 1.79 9.38 8.23
C GLY A 72 0.57 9.66 9.09
N VAL A 73 -0.62 9.82 8.48
CA VAL A 73 -1.87 9.93 9.24
C VAL A 73 -2.13 8.63 10.02
N ASN A 74 -1.94 7.48 9.38
CA ASN A 74 -2.10 6.19 10.06
C ASN A 74 -1.14 6.04 11.24
N ASP A 75 0.15 6.37 11.08
CA ASP A 75 1.16 6.27 12.13
C ASP A 75 0.85 7.21 13.32
N ILE A 76 0.18 8.37 13.10
CA ILE A 76 -0.30 9.26 14.18
C ILE A 76 -1.39 8.59 15.04
N PHE A 77 -2.29 7.82 14.41
CA PHE A 77 -3.40 7.17 15.12
C PHE A 77 -3.04 5.80 15.69
N ASP A 78 -1.98 5.16 15.20
CA ASP A 78 -1.65 3.77 15.49
C ASP A 78 -0.48 3.58 16.46
N VAL A 79 -0.05 4.63 17.14
CA VAL A 79 1.15 4.67 18.01
C VAL A 79 1.28 3.45 18.94
N GLU A 80 0.20 3.08 19.61
CA GLU A 80 0.23 1.98 20.60
C GLU A 80 0.35 0.62 19.93
N ALA A 81 -0.41 0.39 18.87
CA ALA A 81 -0.36 -0.86 18.13
C ALA A 81 0.97 -1.03 17.37
N ASP A 82 1.49 0.07 16.81
CA ASP A 82 2.76 0.06 16.09
C ASP A 82 3.95 -0.27 17.00
N ARG A 83 3.89 0.07 18.29
CA ARG A 83 4.89 -0.33 19.29
C ARG A 83 4.92 -1.83 19.57
N LEU A 84 3.80 -2.52 19.39
CA LEU A 84 3.70 -3.97 19.53
C LEU A 84 4.16 -4.72 18.26
N ASN A 85 4.29 -4.01 17.14
CA ASN A 85 4.60 -4.61 15.86
C ASN A 85 6.12 -4.71 15.62
N PRO A 86 6.73 -5.92 15.66
CA PRO A 86 8.19 -6.09 15.61
C PRO A 86 8.81 -5.73 14.25
N ARG A 87 8.01 -5.53 13.20
CA ARG A 87 8.50 -5.15 11.87
C ARG A 87 8.60 -3.65 11.67
N LYS A 88 7.90 -2.82 12.50
CA LYS A 88 7.95 -1.36 12.43
C LYS A 88 9.33 -0.78 12.74
N GLY A 89 9.54 0.49 12.39
CA GLY A 89 10.84 1.17 12.54
C GLY A 89 11.86 0.83 11.47
N THR A 90 11.41 0.39 10.29
CA THR A 90 12.27 0.05 9.15
C THR A 90 11.81 0.70 7.85
N PHE A 91 12.71 0.82 6.88
CA PHE A 91 12.38 1.36 5.55
C PHE A 91 11.38 0.48 4.77
N LEU A 92 11.35 -0.83 5.03
CA LEU A 92 10.44 -1.75 4.36
C LEU A 92 9.03 -1.71 4.92
N PHE A 93 8.89 -1.55 6.25
CA PHE A 93 7.60 -1.76 6.91
C PHE A 93 7.01 -0.50 7.57
N GLY A 94 7.71 0.62 7.51
CA GLY A 94 7.23 1.91 7.98
C GLY A 94 7.82 2.37 9.31
N SER A 95 7.40 3.55 9.72
CA SER A 95 7.99 4.27 10.84
C SER A 95 7.57 3.72 12.20
N LEU A 96 8.40 4.04 13.19
CA LEU A 96 8.07 3.96 14.61
C LEU A 96 8.50 5.28 15.26
N GLY A 97 7.58 6.26 15.27
CA GLY A 97 7.88 7.62 15.70
C GLY A 97 7.89 7.80 17.21
N ARG A 98 8.77 8.69 17.68
CA ARG A 98 8.70 9.24 19.05
C ARG A 98 7.53 10.23 19.15
N ARG A 99 7.05 10.49 20.36
CA ARG A 99 5.91 11.38 20.60
C ARG A 99 6.09 12.76 19.95
N GLU A 100 7.29 13.34 20.07
CA GLU A 100 7.63 14.63 19.49
C GLU A 100 7.63 14.62 17.97
N GLN A 101 8.16 13.54 17.36
CA GLN A 101 8.16 13.35 15.91
C GLN A 101 6.74 13.24 15.36
N LEU A 102 5.88 12.46 16.01
CA LEU A 102 4.48 12.30 15.64
C LEU A 102 3.66 13.59 15.85
N ALA A 103 3.97 14.37 16.87
CA ALA A 103 3.34 15.68 17.09
C ALA A 103 3.71 16.69 15.99
N ALA A 104 4.96 16.65 15.50
CA ALA A 104 5.41 17.50 14.41
C ALA A 104 4.87 17.02 13.05
N LEU A 105 4.70 15.70 12.88
CA LEU A 105 4.32 15.05 11.61
C LEU A 105 3.01 15.60 11.03
N ARG A 106 2.01 15.90 11.86
CA ARG A 106 0.74 16.49 11.40
C ARG A 106 0.91 17.78 10.62
N TRP A 107 1.82 18.65 11.07
CA TRP A 107 2.11 19.90 10.38
C TRP A 107 2.97 19.71 9.14
N GLN A 108 3.88 18.75 9.19
CA GLN A 108 4.71 18.37 8.04
C GLN A 108 3.85 17.77 6.92
N ILE A 109 2.84 16.94 7.25
CA ILE A 109 1.87 16.45 6.28
C ILE A 109 1.19 17.63 5.57
N VAL A 110 0.62 18.57 6.33
CA VAL A 110 -0.08 19.74 5.75
C VAL A 110 0.87 20.58 4.90
N ALA A 111 2.03 20.94 5.46
CA ALA A 111 2.99 21.81 4.77
C ALA A 111 3.47 21.19 3.44
N LEU A 112 3.68 19.86 3.43
CA LEU A 112 4.15 19.15 2.23
C LEU A 112 3.06 19.07 1.15
N GLN A 113 1.76 19.08 1.50
CA GLN A 113 0.68 19.04 0.51
C GLN A 113 0.50 20.38 -0.22
N ILE A 114 0.73 21.53 0.44
CA ILE A 114 0.43 22.86 -0.10
C ILE A 114 1.02 23.11 -1.49
N PRO A 115 2.33 22.92 -1.74
CA PRO A 115 2.90 23.19 -3.06
C PRO A 115 2.33 22.27 -4.15
N PHE A 116 2.03 21.03 -3.85
CA PHE A 116 1.47 20.09 -4.82
C PHE A 116 -0.01 20.39 -5.13
N VAL A 117 -0.79 20.76 -4.11
CA VAL A 117 -2.17 21.25 -4.33
C VAL A 117 -2.15 22.46 -5.26
N ALA A 118 -1.28 23.45 -5.02
CA ALA A 118 -1.15 24.65 -5.86
C ALA A 118 -0.77 24.29 -7.31
N VAL A 119 0.24 23.43 -7.49
CA VAL A 119 0.70 23.01 -8.82
C VAL A 119 -0.40 22.22 -9.56
N PHE A 120 -1.07 21.29 -8.90
CA PHE A 120 -2.13 20.51 -9.54
C PHE A 120 -3.37 21.35 -9.83
N LEU A 121 -3.70 22.35 -9.00
CA LEU A 121 -4.75 23.32 -9.33
C LEU A 121 -4.45 24.09 -10.63
N VAL A 122 -3.21 24.49 -10.84
CA VAL A 122 -2.78 25.14 -12.09
C VAL A 122 -2.87 24.18 -13.28
N TRP A 123 -2.53 22.89 -13.11
CA TRP A 123 -2.43 21.96 -14.23
C TRP A 123 -3.75 21.30 -14.62
N ILE A 124 -4.59 20.96 -13.64
CA ILE A 124 -5.82 20.19 -13.84
C ILE A 124 -7.08 20.86 -13.22
N GLY A 125 -6.93 22.09 -12.72
CA GLY A 125 -8.07 22.89 -12.26
C GLY A 125 -8.84 22.25 -11.10
N ALA A 126 -10.17 22.38 -11.14
CA ALA A 126 -11.07 21.87 -10.10
C ALA A 126 -10.99 20.36 -9.85
N GLN A 127 -10.51 19.59 -10.83
CA GLN A 127 -10.28 18.14 -10.66
C GLN A 127 -9.29 17.86 -9.53
N ALA A 128 -8.30 18.75 -9.30
CA ALA A 128 -7.38 18.63 -8.17
C ALA A 128 -8.12 18.70 -6.83
N LEU A 129 -9.02 19.65 -6.65
CA LEU A 129 -9.81 19.79 -5.41
C LEU A 129 -10.70 18.57 -5.16
N LEU A 130 -11.36 18.08 -6.21
CA LEU A 130 -12.16 16.86 -6.13
C LEU A 130 -11.31 15.68 -5.67
N TRP A 131 -10.12 15.50 -6.30
CA TRP A 131 -9.23 14.40 -5.98
C TRP A 131 -8.72 14.46 -4.53
N PHE A 132 -8.22 15.64 -4.10
CA PHE A 132 -7.78 15.83 -2.71
C PHE A 132 -8.93 15.66 -1.72
N GLY A 133 -10.12 16.14 -2.05
CA GLY A 133 -11.31 15.97 -1.21
C GLY A 133 -11.66 14.50 -1.00
N VAL A 134 -11.68 13.70 -2.08
CA VAL A 134 -11.94 12.25 -2.01
C VAL A 134 -10.82 11.52 -1.26
N LEU A 135 -9.56 11.87 -1.50
CA LEU A 135 -8.41 11.30 -0.77
C LEU A 135 -8.54 11.56 0.73
N LEU A 136 -8.76 12.81 1.13
CA LEU A 136 -8.87 13.18 2.54
C LEU A 136 -10.07 12.52 3.21
N ALA A 137 -11.21 12.42 2.51
CA ALA A 137 -12.37 11.69 2.99
C ALA A 137 -12.07 10.20 3.21
N ALA A 138 -11.39 9.54 2.26
CA ALA A 138 -11.00 8.15 2.39
C ALA A 138 -10.04 7.93 3.58
N VAL A 139 -9.03 8.79 3.72
CA VAL A 139 -8.07 8.72 4.84
C VAL A 139 -8.75 8.96 6.19
N ALA A 140 -9.67 9.93 6.25
CA ALA A 140 -10.42 10.23 7.47
C ALA A 140 -11.35 9.07 7.86
N LEU A 141 -12.10 8.51 6.92
CA LEU A 141 -12.98 7.36 7.15
C LEU A 141 -12.19 6.13 7.58
N TYR A 142 -11.02 5.89 6.97
CA TYR A 142 -10.17 4.76 7.32
C TYR A 142 -9.62 4.88 8.74
N ASN A 143 -9.15 6.07 9.15
CA ASN A 143 -8.45 6.29 10.42
C ASN A 143 -9.32 6.85 11.55
N ALA A 144 -10.61 7.10 11.34
CA ALA A 144 -11.48 7.73 12.33
C ALA A 144 -11.42 6.97 13.67
N PRO A 145 -11.19 7.67 14.80
CA PRO A 145 -11.15 7.02 16.11
C PRO A 145 -12.47 6.30 16.42
N ARG A 146 -12.40 5.06 16.91
CA ARG A 146 -13.52 4.19 17.35
C ARG A 146 -14.42 3.65 16.23
N ILE A 147 -14.56 4.34 15.08
CA ILE A 147 -15.45 3.97 13.97
C ILE A 147 -14.72 3.84 12.64
N GLY A 148 -13.38 3.95 12.65
CA GLY A 148 -12.57 3.87 11.44
C GLY A 148 -12.63 2.50 10.78
N PHE A 149 -12.73 2.51 9.46
CA PHE A 149 -12.91 1.30 8.67
C PHE A 149 -11.71 0.33 8.78
N LYS A 150 -10.53 0.81 9.19
CA LYS A 150 -9.34 -0.04 9.38
C LYS A 150 -9.50 -1.15 10.44
N THR A 151 -10.50 -1.04 11.32
CA THR A 151 -10.81 -2.03 12.36
C THR A 151 -12.21 -2.58 12.24
N LEU A 152 -12.85 -2.41 11.08
CA LEU A 152 -14.23 -2.82 10.83
C LEU A 152 -14.30 -3.73 9.58
N PRO A 153 -14.10 -5.05 9.73
CA PRO A 153 -14.26 -6.00 8.63
C PRO A 153 -15.66 -6.00 8.01
N PRO A 154 -15.80 -6.09 6.69
CA PRO A 154 -14.76 -6.18 5.65
C PRO A 154 -14.29 -4.83 5.11
N PHE A 155 -14.66 -3.71 5.74
CA PHE A 155 -14.36 -2.37 5.23
C PHE A 155 -12.87 -2.04 5.27
N ASP A 156 -12.07 -2.63 6.20
CA ASP A 156 -10.61 -2.56 6.21
C ASP A 156 -10.01 -2.95 4.85
N VAL A 157 -10.54 -4.02 4.24
CA VAL A 157 -10.12 -4.53 2.92
C VAL A 157 -10.73 -3.70 1.78
N LEU A 158 -12.03 -3.40 1.82
CA LEU A 158 -12.72 -2.69 0.74
C LEU A 158 -12.19 -1.26 0.54
N MET A 159 -11.81 -0.58 1.61
CA MET A 159 -11.22 0.76 1.55
C MET A 159 -9.90 0.82 0.79
N GLN A 160 -9.23 -0.30 0.57
CA GLN A 160 -8.01 -0.34 -0.22
C GLN A 160 -8.25 0.01 -1.70
N ALA A 161 -9.48 -0.09 -2.20
CA ALA A 161 -9.84 0.44 -3.50
C ALA A 161 -9.56 1.95 -3.64
N SER A 162 -9.41 2.70 -2.54
CA SER A 162 -9.01 4.11 -2.59
C SER A 162 -7.62 4.34 -3.18
N TYR A 163 -6.73 3.34 -3.19
CA TYR A 163 -5.45 3.41 -3.90
C TYR A 163 -5.60 3.64 -5.41
N LEU A 164 -6.77 3.32 -6.00
CA LEU A 164 -7.07 3.59 -7.40
C LEU A 164 -7.12 5.09 -7.74
N LEU A 165 -7.22 5.96 -6.73
CA LEU A 165 -7.05 7.40 -6.90
C LEU A 165 -5.69 7.76 -7.53
N VAL A 166 -4.67 6.90 -7.37
CA VAL A 166 -3.37 7.06 -8.02
C VAL A 166 -3.51 6.99 -9.54
N PHE A 167 -4.32 6.05 -10.08
CA PHE A 167 -4.60 5.96 -11.53
C PHE A 167 -5.25 7.25 -12.04
N VAL A 168 -6.26 7.73 -11.31
CA VAL A 168 -7.04 8.91 -11.71
C VAL A 168 -6.15 10.15 -11.78
N LEU A 169 -5.36 10.41 -10.72
CA LEU A 169 -4.49 11.58 -10.71
C LEU A 169 -3.36 11.47 -11.75
N SER A 170 -2.77 10.28 -11.89
CA SER A 170 -1.74 10.04 -12.91
C SER A 170 -2.26 10.38 -14.31
N SER A 171 -3.45 9.89 -14.66
CA SER A 171 -4.07 10.18 -15.95
C SER A 171 -4.31 11.68 -16.15
N TRP A 172 -4.88 12.36 -15.16
CA TRP A 172 -5.18 13.80 -15.26
C TRP A 172 -3.92 14.66 -15.36
N VAL A 173 -2.94 14.41 -14.50
CA VAL A 173 -1.69 15.20 -14.47
C VAL A 173 -0.89 15.04 -15.76
N ASN A 174 -0.84 13.83 -16.32
CA ASN A 174 -0.08 13.56 -17.54
C ASN A 174 -0.90 13.78 -18.83
N GLY A 175 -2.18 14.11 -18.73
CA GLY A 175 -3.06 14.37 -19.88
C GLY A 175 -3.30 13.12 -20.74
N VAL A 176 -3.33 11.95 -20.13
CA VAL A 176 -3.64 10.67 -20.80
C VAL A 176 -5.06 10.20 -20.44
N PRO A 177 -5.69 9.37 -21.28
CA PRO A 177 -7.00 8.81 -20.98
C PRO A 177 -7.02 8.01 -19.67
N GLN A 178 -8.17 7.97 -19.01
CA GLN A 178 -8.38 7.07 -17.88
C GLN A 178 -8.27 5.62 -18.34
N LEU A 179 -7.80 4.78 -17.43
CA LEU A 179 -7.73 3.33 -17.65
C LEU A 179 -9.13 2.73 -17.85
N PRO A 180 -9.24 1.60 -18.57
CA PRO A 180 -10.51 0.90 -18.70
C PRO A 180 -10.93 0.31 -17.34
N TRP A 181 -12.26 0.11 -17.14
CA TRP A 181 -12.79 -0.39 -15.86
C TRP A 181 -12.18 -1.73 -15.44
N GLN A 182 -11.76 -2.56 -16.40
CA GLN A 182 -11.10 -3.85 -16.13
C GLN A 182 -9.78 -3.66 -15.38
N THR A 183 -9.02 -2.63 -15.72
CA THR A 183 -7.79 -2.29 -15.01
C THR A 183 -8.08 -1.73 -13.62
N PHE A 184 -9.14 -0.94 -13.46
CA PHE A 184 -9.60 -0.52 -12.14
C PHE A 184 -10.02 -1.72 -11.28
N ALA A 185 -10.75 -2.69 -11.84
CA ALA A 185 -11.13 -3.91 -11.14
C ALA A 185 -9.91 -4.74 -10.74
N PHE A 186 -8.95 -4.91 -11.65
CA PHE A 186 -7.66 -5.55 -11.36
C PHE A 186 -6.92 -4.83 -10.23
N GLY A 187 -6.77 -3.50 -10.33
CA GLY A 187 -6.08 -2.70 -9.32
C GLY A 187 -6.77 -2.74 -7.95
N ALA A 188 -8.11 -2.81 -7.90
CA ALA A 188 -8.86 -2.95 -6.66
C ALA A 188 -8.56 -4.31 -5.99
N LEU A 189 -8.67 -5.41 -6.74
CA LEU A 189 -8.36 -6.75 -6.23
C LEU A 189 -6.91 -6.84 -5.76
N PHE A 190 -5.97 -6.27 -6.54
CA PHE A 190 -4.56 -6.20 -6.20
C PHE A 190 -4.33 -5.44 -4.89
N ALA A 191 -4.95 -4.28 -4.69
CA ALA A 191 -4.83 -3.52 -3.45
C ALA A 191 -5.42 -4.27 -2.25
N MET A 192 -6.57 -4.94 -2.45
CA MET A 192 -7.24 -5.71 -1.41
C MET A 192 -6.43 -6.95 -0.98
N HIS A 193 -5.93 -7.76 -1.92
CA HIS A 193 -5.14 -8.93 -1.54
C HIS A 193 -3.79 -8.54 -0.94
N SER A 194 -3.18 -7.45 -1.43
CA SER A 194 -1.94 -6.89 -0.87
C SER A 194 -2.12 -6.46 0.59
N HIS A 195 -3.24 -5.81 0.88
CA HIS A 195 -3.59 -5.42 2.24
C HIS A 195 -3.80 -6.62 3.15
N LEU A 196 -4.59 -7.61 2.71
CA LEU A 196 -4.78 -8.86 3.45
C LEU A 196 -3.45 -9.57 3.75
N PHE A 197 -2.48 -9.50 2.82
CA PHE A 197 -1.15 -10.03 3.08
C PHE A 197 -0.44 -9.28 4.22
N GLY A 198 -0.56 -7.95 4.25
CA GLY A 198 -0.11 -7.13 5.38
C GLY A 198 -0.76 -7.53 6.70
N GLU A 199 -2.09 -7.72 6.70
CA GLU A 199 -2.84 -8.12 7.88
C GLU A 199 -2.46 -9.53 8.37
N VAL A 200 -2.18 -10.50 7.46
CA VAL A 200 -1.68 -11.83 7.87
C VAL A 200 -0.35 -11.71 8.61
N MET A 201 0.52 -10.80 8.21
CA MET A 201 1.78 -10.53 8.91
C MET A 201 1.56 -9.85 10.26
N ASP A 202 0.43 -9.15 10.44
CA ASP A 202 0.11 -8.34 11.62
C ASP A 202 -0.91 -8.98 12.57
N ILE A 203 -1.39 -10.21 12.30
CA ILE A 203 -2.43 -10.87 13.14
C ILE A 203 -2.06 -10.87 14.63
N VAL A 204 -0.79 -11.14 14.98
CA VAL A 204 -0.36 -11.22 16.38
C VAL A 204 -0.37 -9.85 17.02
N PRO A 205 0.39 -8.84 16.52
CA PRO A 205 0.39 -7.50 17.12
C PRO A 205 -0.98 -6.82 17.08
N ASP A 206 -1.80 -7.02 16.03
CA ASP A 206 -3.14 -6.45 15.97
C ASP A 206 -4.06 -7.02 17.05
N ARG A 207 -3.99 -8.34 17.27
CA ARG A 207 -4.77 -8.99 18.34
C ARG A 207 -4.32 -8.51 19.73
N GLU A 208 -3.01 -8.37 19.96
CA GLU A 208 -2.46 -7.83 21.21
C GLU A 208 -2.86 -6.39 21.43
N ALA A 209 -2.99 -5.59 20.36
CA ALA A 209 -3.48 -4.22 20.40
C ALA A 209 -5.02 -4.11 20.52
N GLY A 210 -5.75 -5.24 20.55
CA GLY A 210 -7.21 -5.27 20.62
C GLY A 210 -7.90 -4.82 19.32
N ARG A 211 -7.20 -4.88 18.17
CA ARG A 211 -7.75 -4.54 16.87
C ARG A 211 -8.55 -5.70 16.27
N THR A 212 -9.62 -5.35 15.58
CA THR A 212 -10.45 -6.30 14.83
C THR A 212 -10.27 -6.03 13.35
N THR A 213 -9.23 -6.62 12.74
CA THR A 213 -9.03 -6.61 11.28
C THR A 213 -9.65 -7.86 10.66
N THR A 214 -9.82 -7.89 9.33
CA THR A 214 -10.34 -9.06 8.63
C THR A 214 -9.49 -10.29 8.97
N ALA A 215 -8.16 -10.20 8.93
CA ALA A 215 -7.28 -11.33 9.24
C ALA A 215 -7.36 -11.77 10.71
N VAL A 216 -7.55 -10.85 11.66
CA VAL A 216 -7.76 -11.19 13.08
C VAL A 216 -9.08 -11.92 13.26
N GLN A 217 -10.15 -11.47 12.55
CA GLN A 217 -11.50 -12.04 12.68
C GLN A 217 -11.63 -13.44 12.08
N ILE A 218 -11.14 -13.64 10.84
CA ILE A 218 -11.33 -14.94 10.15
C ILE A 218 -10.13 -15.88 10.30
N GLY A 219 -8.99 -15.39 10.78
CA GLY A 219 -7.76 -16.14 11.01
C GLY A 219 -6.89 -16.33 9.76
N ALA A 220 -5.60 -16.63 9.97
CA ALA A 220 -4.59 -16.67 8.92
C ALA A 220 -4.94 -17.60 7.74
N VAL A 221 -5.42 -18.81 8.01
CA VAL A 221 -5.74 -19.77 6.94
C VAL A 221 -6.83 -19.24 6.02
N ARG A 222 -7.95 -18.75 6.58
CA ARG A 222 -9.06 -18.24 5.77
C ARG A 222 -8.67 -16.97 5.02
N THR A 223 -7.85 -16.11 5.62
CA THR A 223 -7.33 -14.89 4.95
C THR A 223 -6.46 -15.24 3.75
N LYS A 224 -5.55 -16.23 3.88
CA LYS A 224 -4.73 -16.71 2.76
C LYS A 224 -5.58 -17.32 1.64
N LEU A 225 -6.62 -18.09 1.99
CA LEU A 225 -7.55 -18.61 0.99
C LEU A 225 -8.36 -17.49 0.31
N LEU A 226 -8.77 -16.45 1.04
CA LEU A 226 -9.43 -15.27 0.47
C LEU A 226 -8.49 -14.53 -0.51
N MET A 227 -7.20 -14.40 -0.17
CA MET A 227 -6.19 -13.85 -1.09
C MET A 227 -6.06 -14.69 -2.36
N ALA A 228 -6.08 -16.03 -2.24
CA ALA A 228 -6.07 -16.92 -3.40
C ALA A 228 -7.32 -16.74 -4.28
N VAL A 229 -8.48 -16.46 -3.70
CA VAL A 229 -9.72 -16.13 -4.43
C VAL A 229 -9.55 -14.81 -5.19
N PHE A 230 -9.01 -13.76 -4.57
CA PHE A 230 -8.79 -12.48 -5.24
C PHE A 230 -7.78 -12.63 -6.40
N LEU A 231 -6.66 -13.32 -6.18
CA LEU A 231 -5.70 -13.62 -7.24
C LEU A 231 -6.32 -14.43 -8.39
N SER A 232 -7.20 -15.38 -8.08
CA SER A 232 -7.92 -16.14 -9.12
C SER A 232 -8.87 -15.26 -9.94
N ALA A 233 -9.52 -14.28 -9.30
CA ALA A 233 -10.32 -13.27 -9.99
C ALA A 233 -9.45 -12.36 -10.88
N GLU A 234 -8.26 -11.97 -10.41
CA GLU A 234 -7.28 -11.23 -11.21
C GLU A 234 -6.80 -12.05 -12.43
N VAL A 235 -6.52 -13.35 -12.26
CA VAL A 235 -6.22 -14.27 -13.38
C VAL A 235 -7.34 -14.26 -14.41
N ALA A 236 -8.60 -14.36 -13.96
CA ALA A 236 -9.76 -14.35 -14.84
C ALA A 236 -9.87 -13.01 -15.61
N LEU A 237 -9.67 -11.87 -14.94
CA LEU A 237 -9.64 -10.55 -15.59
C LEU A 237 -8.52 -10.45 -16.62
N ILE A 238 -7.30 -10.83 -16.26
CA ILE A 238 -6.13 -10.73 -17.14
C ILE A 238 -6.29 -11.64 -18.36
N THR A 239 -6.73 -12.87 -18.17
CA THR A 239 -6.89 -13.82 -19.28
C THR A 239 -8.07 -13.45 -20.18
N ARG A 240 -9.19 -12.99 -19.61
CA ARG A 240 -10.42 -12.68 -20.36
C ARG A 240 -10.34 -11.37 -21.14
N TYR A 241 -9.73 -10.32 -20.56
CA TYR A 241 -9.78 -8.98 -21.14
C TYR A 241 -8.46 -8.48 -21.69
N PHE A 242 -7.34 -9.01 -21.23
CA PHE A 242 -6.00 -8.55 -21.66
C PHE A 242 -5.24 -9.62 -22.42
N HIS A 243 -5.71 -10.88 -22.40
CA HIS A 243 -5.09 -12.02 -23.07
C HIS A 243 -3.60 -12.21 -22.75
N ASN A 244 -3.14 -11.72 -21.59
CA ASN A 244 -1.74 -11.78 -21.17
C ASN A 244 -1.46 -13.05 -20.36
N ARG A 245 -0.89 -14.06 -21.02
CA ARG A 245 -0.57 -15.33 -20.38
C ARG A 245 0.54 -15.22 -19.34
N VAL A 246 1.50 -14.29 -19.50
CA VAL A 246 2.62 -14.15 -18.57
C VAL A 246 2.13 -13.62 -17.24
N ILE A 247 1.41 -12.50 -17.22
CA ILE A 247 0.82 -11.95 -16.00
C ILE A 247 -0.18 -12.95 -15.39
N GLY A 248 -1.04 -13.57 -16.22
CA GLY A 248 -2.00 -14.57 -15.74
C GLY A 248 -1.32 -15.77 -15.07
N SER A 249 -0.24 -16.30 -15.65
CA SER A 249 0.52 -17.43 -15.05
C SER A 249 1.21 -17.02 -13.75
N PHE A 250 1.77 -15.81 -13.67
CA PHE A 250 2.38 -15.28 -12.45
C PHE A 250 1.35 -15.16 -11.31
N LEU A 251 0.18 -14.59 -11.59
CA LEU A 251 -0.91 -14.46 -10.61
C LEU A 251 -1.46 -15.83 -10.19
N ALA A 252 -1.58 -16.78 -11.14
CA ALA A 252 -1.99 -18.14 -10.83
C ALA A 252 -0.98 -18.86 -9.92
N ALA A 253 0.32 -18.68 -10.15
CA ALA A 253 1.36 -19.19 -9.26
C ALA A 253 1.24 -18.57 -7.85
N GLY A 254 0.93 -17.28 -7.75
CA GLY A 254 0.65 -16.60 -6.48
C GLY A 254 -0.58 -17.19 -5.75
N ALA A 255 -1.67 -17.44 -6.49
CA ALA A 255 -2.86 -18.08 -5.92
C ALA A 255 -2.56 -19.49 -5.38
N LEU A 256 -1.84 -20.30 -6.16
CA LEU A 256 -1.42 -21.64 -5.72
C LEU A 256 -0.48 -21.58 -4.51
N TRP A 257 0.42 -20.59 -4.47
CA TRP A 257 1.28 -20.36 -3.32
C TRP A 257 0.47 -20.10 -2.05
N PHE A 258 -0.53 -19.21 -2.07
CA PHE A 258 -1.34 -18.93 -0.88
C PHE A 258 -2.22 -20.11 -0.46
N VAL A 259 -2.69 -20.93 -1.40
CA VAL A 259 -3.34 -22.21 -1.07
C VAL A 259 -2.37 -23.16 -0.37
N ALA A 260 -1.15 -23.32 -0.92
CA ALA A 260 -0.12 -24.16 -0.31
C ALA A 260 0.29 -23.65 1.09
N ASP A 261 0.44 -22.35 1.25
CA ASP A 261 0.74 -21.73 2.52
C ASP A 261 -0.39 -21.91 3.55
N ALA A 262 -1.64 -21.76 3.13
CA ALA A 262 -2.81 -21.97 3.99
C ALA A 262 -2.94 -23.39 4.48
N LEU A 263 -2.63 -24.40 3.65
CA LEU A 263 -2.92 -25.80 3.93
C LEU A 263 -1.71 -26.56 4.48
N TRP A 264 -0.49 -26.25 4.05
CA TRP A 264 0.71 -27.08 4.33
C TRP A 264 1.89 -26.33 4.93
N LEU A 265 2.27 -25.12 4.43
CA LEU A 265 3.52 -24.47 4.79
C LEU A 265 3.47 -23.86 6.20
N TRP A 266 2.96 -22.62 6.32
CA TRP A 266 2.84 -21.95 7.62
C TRP A 266 1.48 -22.14 8.27
N ARG A 267 0.42 -22.33 7.49
CA ARG A 267 -0.95 -22.46 8.01
C ARG A 267 -1.30 -21.30 8.96
N ASN A 268 -1.50 -21.59 10.24
CA ASN A 268 -1.77 -20.57 11.29
C ASN A 268 -0.48 -20.05 11.99
N LYS A 269 0.70 -20.54 11.62
CA LYS A 269 1.94 -20.09 12.24
C LYS A 269 2.29 -18.70 11.75
N PRO A 270 2.74 -17.78 12.64
CA PRO A 270 3.21 -16.47 12.23
C PRO A 270 4.48 -16.59 11.39
N TYR A 271 4.65 -15.67 10.45
CA TYR A 271 5.91 -15.57 9.70
C TYR A 271 7.01 -14.98 10.59
N SER A 272 8.22 -15.48 10.47
CA SER A 272 9.39 -14.86 11.09
C SER A 272 9.70 -13.52 10.39
N ARG A 273 10.40 -12.63 11.09
CA ARG A 273 10.82 -11.33 10.51
C ARG A 273 11.64 -11.50 9.23
N THR A 274 12.51 -12.51 9.18
CA THR A 274 13.30 -12.84 7.98
C THR A 274 12.40 -13.21 6.80
N VAL A 275 11.39 -14.06 7.04
CA VAL A 275 10.42 -14.46 6.00
C VAL A 275 9.61 -13.26 5.52
N MET A 276 9.11 -12.41 6.42
CA MET A 276 8.40 -11.19 6.05
C MET A 276 9.27 -10.24 5.21
N THR A 277 10.55 -10.08 5.57
CA THR A 277 11.52 -9.28 4.82
C THR A 277 11.74 -9.85 3.42
N LEU A 278 11.91 -11.18 3.30
CA LEU A 278 12.04 -11.86 2.01
C LEU A 278 10.80 -11.64 1.13
N PHE A 279 9.61 -11.77 1.69
CA PHE A 279 8.36 -11.51 0.97
C PHE A 279 8.27 -10.08 0.44
N MET A 280 8.70 -9.08 1.24
CA MET A 280 8.73 -7.69 0.78
C MET A 280 9.72 -7.48 -0.38
N TRP A 281 10.89 -8.12 -0.35
CA TRP A 281 11.83 -8.06 -1.48
C TRP A 281 11.27 -8.74 -2.73
N MET A 282 10.66 -9.92 -2.60
CA MET A 282 10.00 -10.61 -3.71
C MET A 282 8.85 -9.79 -4.29
N TRP A 283 8.06 -9.14 -3.42
CA TRP A 283 6.99 -8.24 -3.82
C TRP A 283 7.52 -7.05 -4.64
N ASN A 284 8.56 -6.39 -4.16
CA ASN A 284 9.17 -5.27 -4.87
C ASN A 284 9.76 -5.72 -6.22
N ALA A 285 10.43 -6.86 -6.26
CA ALA A 285 10.94 -7.42 -7.51
C ALA A 285 9.81 -7.72 -8.51
N ALA A 286 8.71 -8.32 -8.04
CA ALA A 286 7.53 -8.58 -8.88
C ALA A 286 6.90 -7.28 -9.41
N ALA A 287 6.78 -6.24 -8.58
CA ALA A 287 6.27 -4.94 -8.99
C ALA A 287 7.16 -4.30 -10.07
N VAL A 288 8.49 -4.35 -9.92
CA VAL A 288 9.44 -3.85 -10.93
C VAL A 288 9.30 -4.63 -12.23
N LEU A 289 9.24 -5.96 -12.17
CA LEU A 289 9.05 -6.79 -13.36
C LEU A 289 7.73 -6.48 -14.07
N LEU A 290 6.66 -6.25 -13.32
CA LEU A 290 5.37 -5.87 -13.89
C LEU A 290 5.41 -4.47 -14.53
N ILE A 291 6.10 -3.49 -13.93
CA ILE A 291 6.33 -2.16 -14.52
C ILE A 291 7.04 -2.30 -15.88
N VAL A 292 8.15 -3.04 -15.92
CA VAL A 292 8.92 -3.23 -17.15
C VAL A 292 8.06 -3.95 -18.21
N TRP A 293 7.33 -4.98 -17.80
CA TRP A 293 6.48 -5.75 -18.70
C TRP A 293 5.34 -4.89 -19.25
N ASP A 294 4.64 -4.14 -18.42
CA ASP A 294 3.54 -3.28 -18.87
C ASP A 294 4.03 -2.15 -19.77
N TYR A 295 5.19 -1.56 -19.44
CA TYR A 295 5.85 -0.58 -20.30
C TYR A 295 6.18 -1.16 -21.69
N MET A 296 6.70 -2.39 -21.76
CA MET A 296 7.05 -3.04 -23.03
C MET A 296 5.84 -3.47 -23.84
N GLN A 297 4.77 -3.93 -23.19
CA GLN A 297 3.61 -4.55 -23.83
C GLN A 297 2.37 -3.66 -23.86
N GLY A 298 2.25 -2.67 -22.95
CA GLY A 298 1.06 -1.83 -22.79
C GLY A 298 -0.20 -2.60 -22.43
N THR A 299 -0.05 -3.73 -21.74
CA THR A 299 -1.13 -4.70 -21.52
C THR A 299 -2.29 -4.11 -20.75
N LEU A 300 -2.02 -3.41 -19.64
CA LEU A 300 -3.04 -2.93 -18.71
C LEU A 300 -3.62 -1.56 -19.08
N THR A 301 -3.02 -0.87 -20.04
CA THR A 301 -3.51 0.43 -20.56
C THR A 301 -4.59 0.30 -21.61
N ARG A 302 -4.65 -0.82 -22.31
CA ARG A 302 -5.62 -1.05 -23.38
C ARG A 302 -6.38 -2.34 -23.10
N SER A 303 -7.68 -2.24 -22.79
CA SER A 303 -8.53 -3.41 -22.93
C SER A 303 -8.43 -3.87 -24.39
N ALA A 304 -8.19 -5.16 -24.62
CA ALA A 304 -8.41 -5.73 -25.94
C ALA A 304 -9.83 -5.31 -26.34
N ARG A 305 -9.96 -4.47 -27.38
CA ARG A 305 -11.27 -4.18 -27.96
C ARG A 305 -11.87 -5.54 -28.24
N LEU A 306 -13.02 -5.84 -27.64
CA LEU A 306 -13.83 -6.96 -28.06
C LEU A 306 -13.99 -6.79 -29.58
N VAL A 307 -13.25 -7.57 -30.35
CA VAL A 307 -13.58 -7.80 -31.74
C VAL A 307 -14.85 -8.63 -31.66
N LEU A 308 -15.99 -7.93 -31.75
CA LEU A 308 -17.31 -8.54 -31.94
C LEU A 308 -17.34 -9.18 -33.32
#